data_f626f5a1b3eda0cc0ab7d5e8ec19dbb4
#
_entry.id   f626f5a1b3eda0cc0ab7d5e8ec19dbb4
#
_cell.length_a   1.000
_cell.length_b   1.000
_cell.length_c   1.000
_cell.angle_alpha   90.00
_cell.angle_beta   90.00
_cell.angle_gamma   90.00
#
_symmetry.space_group_name_H-M   'P 1'
#
loop_
_entity.id
_entity.type
_entity.pdbx_description
1 polymer ?
#
loop_
_entity_poly.entity_id
_entity_poly.type
_entity_poly.pdbx_seq_one_letter_code
_entity_poly.pdbx_strand_id
1 'polypeptide(L)'
;MASLNVNIGNLELKNPVMTASGTFGYGLEFADFVPLDGIGGIIVKGTTLKPREGNDYPRMAETPHGMLNCVGLQNKGVDYFCEKIYPQIKDIDTNMIVNVSGSSPEDYAECAARIDALDNIPAIELNISCPNVHDGGMAFGVTVEGASSVVKAVRERYHKTLIVKLSPNVTNICDIAKAVEAEGADSVSLINTLMGMAIDIEKRKTLLSINTGGLSGPAVKPVALRMVWQVAKAVKIPVIGLGGICTAKDAIEFIMAGATAIEIGTANFIDPAVTIKVRDGINEWLDNHGCKSVTEIIGALND
;
A
#
# COMPACT_ATOMS: atom_id res chain seq x y z
N MET A 1 -0.57 -29.15 0.84
CA MET A 1 -0.46 -27.71 0.61
C MET A 1 -0.09 -27.01 1.90
N ALA A 2 0.87 -26.12 1.86
CA ALA A 2 1.28 -25.31 3.00
C ALA A 2 0.19 -24.32 3.43
N SER A 3 0.17 -23.91 4.70
CA SER A 3 -0.71 -22.81 5.14
C SER A 3 -0.18 -21.47 4.64
N LEU A 4 -1.05 -20.66 4.05
CA LEU A 4 -0.73 -19.30 3.62
C LEU A 4 -1.22 -18.22 4.59
N ASN A 5 -1.93 -18.59 5.68
CA ASN A 5 -2.49 -17.65 6.64
C ASN A 5 -1.39 -16.83 7.33
N VAL A 6 -1.61 -15.53 7.43
CA VAL A 6 -0.75 -14.60 8.18
C VAL A 6 -1.60 -13.60 8.95
N ASN A 7 -1.03 -12.95 9.97
CA ASN A 7 -1.70 -11.94 10.78
C ASN A 7 -0.99 -10.58 10.66
N ILE A 8 -1.76 -9.52 10.46
CA ILE A 8 -1.31 -8.13 10.50
C ILE A 8 -2.01 -7.46 11.69
N GLY A 9 -1.30 -7.36 12.82
CA GLY A 9 -1.95 -7.01 14.07
C GLY A 9 -3.06 -8.03 14.40
N ASN A 10 -4.29 -7.54 14.58
CA ASN A 10 -5.46 -8.37 14.83
C ASN A 10 -6.19 -8.81 13.54
N LEU A 11 -5.69 -8.43 12.38
CA LEU A 11 -6.29 -8.78 11.08
C LEU A 11 -5.70 -10.10 10.57
N GLU A 12 -6.53 -11.12 10.42
CA GLU A 12 -6.17 -12.37 9.78
C GLU A 12 -6.33 -12.26 8.26
N LEU A 13 -5.29 -12.63 7.52
CA LEU A 13 -5.30 -12.77 6.07
C LEU A 13 -5.25 -14.25 5.70
N LYS A 14 -6.16 -14.72 4.85
CA LYS A 14 -6.17 -16.10 4.32
C LYS A 14 -4.94 -16.46 3.48
N ASN A 15 -4.22 -15.46 2.97
CA ASN A 15 -2.92 -15.57 2.32
C ASN A 15 -2.21 -14.20 2.34
N PRO A 16 -0.88 -14.15 2.15
CA PRO A 16 -0.11 -12.91 2.32
C PRO A 16 -0.20 -11.94 1.14
N VAL A 17 -0.96 -12.24 0.08
CA VAL A 17 -0.98 -11.44 -1.15
C VAL A 17 -2.15 -10.48 -1.16
N MET A 18 -1.85 -9.19 -1.25
CA MET A 18 -2.83 -8.10 -1.31
C MET A 18 -2.64 -7.26 -2.57
N THR A 19 -3.63 -6.45 -2.92
CA THR A 19 -3.51 -5.43 -3.96
C THR A 19 -3.10 -4.09 -3.35
N ALA A 20 -2.23 -3.33 -4.05
CA ALA A 20 -1.85 -1.98 -3.61
C ALA A 20 -2.91 -0.94 -4.00
N SER A 21 -3.12 0.04 -3.12
CA SER A 21 -4.00 1.18 -3.38
C SER A 21 -3.66 1.91 -4.70
N GLY A 22 -4.69 2.34 -5.41
CA GLY A 22 -4.56 3.10 -6.65
C GLY A 22 -4.36 2.25 -7.90
N THR A 23 -4.29 0.92 -7.80
CA THR A 23 -4.05 0.02 -8.93
C THR A 23 -5.15 -1.03 -9.14
N PHE A 24 -6.13 -1.10 -8.22
CA PHE A 24 -7.18 -2.12 -8.23
C PHE A 24 -8.60 -1.54 -7.96
N GLY A 25 -8.78 -0.24 -8.14
CA GLY A 25 -10.07 0.44 -7.95
C GLY A 25 -10.66 0.18 -6.56
N TYR A 26 -11.90 -0.29 -6.53
CA TYR A 26 -12.59 -0.77 -5.34
C TYR A 26 -12.73 -2.32 -5.32
N GLY A 27 -12.05 -3.00 -6.26
CA GLY A 27 -12.08 -4.44 -6.45
C GLY A 27 -13.12 -4.89 -7.49
N LEU A 28 -14.31 -4.32 -7.49
CA LEU A 28 -15.41 -4.71 -8.39
C LEU A 28 -15.05 -4.57 -9.87
N GLU A 29 -14.22 -3.59 -10.21
CA GLU A 29 -13.74 -3.36 -11.57
C GLU A 29 -12.91 -4.53 -12.12
N PHE A 30 -12.43 -5.40 -11.24
CA PHE A 30 -11.60 -6.55 -11.58
C PHE A 30 -12.32 -7.89 -11.38
N ALA A 31 -13.57 -7.91 -10.89
CA ALA A 31 -14.31 -9.14 -10.56
C ALA A 31 -14.52 -10.08 -11.73
N ASP A 32 -14.61 -9.55 -12.97
CA ASP A 32 -14.73 -10.34 -14.20
C ASP A 32 -13.41 -11.00 -14.61
N PHE A 33 -12.29 -10.57 -14.09
CA PHE A 33 -10.95 -11.03 -14.47
C PHE A 33 -10.29 -11.92 -13.41
N VAL A 34 -10.69 -11.78 -12.15
CA VAL A 34 -10.04 -12.46 -11.03
C VAL A 34 -11.02 -12.77 -9.89
N PRO A 35 -10.96 -13.97 -9.29
CA PRO A 35 -11.76 -14.30 -8.11
C PRO A 35 -11.28 -13.47 -6.91
N LEU A 36 -12.07 -12.48 -6.49
CA LEU A 36 -11.71 -11.55 -5.42
C LEU A 36 -11.53 -12.25 -4.07
N ASP A 37 -12.29 -13.30 -3.81
CA ASP A 37 -12.19 -14.17 -2.64
C ASP A 37 -10.86 -14.95 -2.56
N GLY A 38 -10.13 -15.04 -3.65
CA GLY A 38 -8.79 -15.63 -3.70
C GLY A 38 -7.67 -14.72 -3.21
N ILE A 39 -7.93 -13.42 -3.05
CA ILE A 39 -6.95 -12.40 -2.63
C ILE A 39 -6.99 -12.27 -1.10
N GLY A 40 -5.84 -12.13 -0.45
CA GLY A 40 -5.73 -11.99 1.01
C GLY A 40 -6.31 -10.70 1.56
N GLY A 41 -6.19 -9.60 0.77
CA GLY A 41 -6.79 -8.31 1.07
C GLY A 41 -6.74 -7.38 -0.13
N ILE A 42 -7.74 -6.51 -0.26
CA ILE A 42 -7.83 -5.50 -1.31
C ILE A 42 -7.72 -4.12 -0.66
N ILE A 43 -6.61 -3.42 -0.96
CA ILE A 43 -6.46 -2.03 -0.55
C ILE A 43 -7.11 -1.16 -1.61
N VAL A 44 -8.29 -0.64 -1.29
CA VAL A 44 -9.11 0.10 -2.23
C VAL A 44 -8.56 1.50 -2.51
N LYS A 45 -9.15 2.17 -3.48
CA LYS A 45 -8.82 3.53 -3.90
C LYS A 45 -8.68 4.48 -2.71
N GLY A 46 -7.60 5.28 -2.73
CA GLY A 46 -7.36 6.31 -1.71
C GLY A 46 -8.56 7.24 -1.52
N THR A 47 -8.96 7.41 -0.27
CA THR A 47 -10.13 8.17 0.16
C THR A 47 -9.69 9.33 1.03
N THR A 48 -10.22 10.53 0.79
CA THR A 48 -9.98 11.75 1.58
C THR A 48 -11.28 12.24 2.22
N LEU A 49 -11.17 13.10 3.23
CA LEU A 49 -12.37 13.68 3.89
C LEU A 49 -13.28 14.38 2.89
N LYS A 50 -12.71 15.20 2.01
CA LYS A 50 -13.42 15.92 0.93
C LYS A 50 -13.02 15.35 -0.44
N PRO A 51 -13.89 15.48 -1.47
CA PRO A 51 -13.56 15.11 -2.85
C PRO A 51 -12.29 15.81 -3.36
N ARG A 52 -11.53 15.13 -4.24
CA ARG A 52 -10.37 15.67 -4.97
C ARG A 52 -10.47 15.33 -6.44
N GLU A 53 -10.28 16.32 -7.29
CA GLU A 53 -10.26 16.16 -8.76
C GLU A 53 -8.96 15.50 -9.26
N GLY A 54 -7.87 15.58 -8.48
CA GLY A 54 -6.53 15.16 -8.90
C GLY A 54 -5.86 16.21 -9.80
N ASN A 55 -4.70 15.84 -10.35
CA ASN A 55 -3.93 16.68 -11.25
C ASN A 55 -4.47 16.63 -12.70
N ASP A 56 -4.07 17.58 -13.54
CA ASP A 56 -4.38 17.60 -14.97
C ASP A 56 -3.66 16.46 -15.73
N TYR A 57 -4.13 16.17 -16.95
CA TYR A 57 -3.47 15.21 -17.84
C TYR A 57 -2.29 15.85 -18.60
N PRO A 58 -1.27 15.04 -18.97
CA PRO A 58 -1.09 13.60 -18.72
C PRO A 58 -0.67 13.28 -17.28
N ARG A 59 -1.24 12.21 -16.71
CA ARG A 59 -1.02 11.80 -15.31
C ARG A 59 -0.13 10.58 -15.16
N MET A 60 0.13 9.86 -16.25
CA MET A 60 0.89 8.60 -16.26
C MET A 60 1.83 8.62 -17.47
N ALA A 61 3.02 8.04 -17.28
CA ALA A 61 4.02 7.85 -18.33
C ALA A 61 4.78 6.55 -18.10
N GLU A 62 4.99 5.79 -19.16
CA GLU A 62 5.85 4.59 -19.10
C GLU A 62 7.33 5.00 -18.99
N THR A 63 8.09 4.17 -18.30
CA THR A 63 9.54 4.26 -18.20
C THR A 63 10.16 2.88 -18.43
N PRO A 64 11.46 2.76 -18.72
CA PRO A 64 12.12 1.45 -18.74
C PRO A 64 11.88 0.70 -17.41
N HIS A 65 11.26 -0.47 -17.50
CA HIS A 65 10.93 -1.35 -16.36
C HIS A 65 10.03 -0.75 -15.26
N GLY A 66 9.18 0.24 -15.62
CA GLY A 66 8.26 0.84 -14.64
C GLY A 66 7.35 1.90 -15.24
N MET A 67 6.76 2.69 -14.37
CA MET A 67 5.91 3.81 -14.76
C MET A 67 6.01 4.97 -13.78
N LEU A 68 5.77 6.17 -14.28
CA LEU A 68 5.57 7.38 -13.49
C LEU A 68 4.08 7.69 -13.39
N ASN A 69 3.63 8.16 -12.23
CA ASN A 69 2.29 8.71 -12.07
C ASN A 69 2.29 9.98 -11.23
N CYS A 70 1.33 10.86 -11.52
CA CYS A 70 1.01 12.05 -10.75
C CYS A 70 -0.51 12.23 -10.63
N VAL A 71 -1.25 11.18 -10.30
CA VAL A 71 -2.73 11.19 -10.27
C VAL A 71 -3.30 12.25 -9.32
N GLY A 72 -2.65 12.53 -8.19
CA GLY A 72 -3.07 13.60 -7.26
C GLY A 72 -4.26 13.22 -6.37
N LEU A 73 -4.38 11.96 -5.95
CA LEU A 73 -5.41 11.45 -5.05
C LEU A 73 -6.85 11.69 -5.55
N GLN A 74 -7.12 11.63 -6.84
CA GLN A 74 -8.48 11.76 -7.36
C GLN A 74 -9.43 10.79 -6.67
N ASN A 75 -10.46 11.32 -5.98
CA ASN A 75 -11.48 10.53 -5.32
C ASN A 75 -12.71 11.40 -5.00
N LYS A 76 -13.83 10.76 -4.66
CA LYS A 76 -15.10 11.44 -4.40
C LYS A 76 -15.37 11.72 -2.91
N GLY A 77 -14.38 11.52 -2.03
CA GLY A 77 -14.49 11.76 -0.59
C GLY A 77 -15.12 10.61 0.19
N VAL A 78 -14.96 10.67 1.52
CA VAL A 78 -15.39 9.60 2.43
C VAL A 78 -16.90 9.42 2.47
N ASP A 79 -17.69 10.49 2.33
CA ASP A 79 -19.15 10.38 2.33
C ASP A 79 -19.63 9.54 1.14
N TYR A 80 -19.08 9.82 -0.06
CA TYR A 80 -19.37 9.00 -1.24
C TYR A 80 -18.92 7.55 -1.06
N PHE A 81 -17.78 7.33 -0.42
CA PHE A 81 -17.31 5.97 -0.12
C PHE A 81 -18.32 5.25 0.77
N CYS A 82 -18.71 5.85 1.89
CA CYS A 82 -19.66 5.24 2.85
C CYS A 82 -21.04 4.99 2.25
N GLU A 83 -21.56 5.95 1.46
CA GLU A 83 -22.93 5.87 0.93
C GLU A 83 -23.05 5.05 -0.36
N LYS A 84 -22.04 5.06 -1.23
CA LYS A 84 -22.14 4.49 -2.58
C LYS A 84 -21.25 3.30 -2.82
N ILE A 85 -20.03 3.27 -2.25
CA ILE A 85 -19.05 2.21 -2.50
C ILE A 85 -19.18 1.10 -1.45
N TYR A 86 -19.13 1.44 -0.18
CA TYR A 86 -19.19 0.46 0.91
C TYR A 86 -20.35 -0.55 0.78
N PRO A 87 -21.61 -0.14 0.47
CA PRO A 87 -22.69 -1.11 0.31
C PRO A 87 -22.46 -2.16 -0.79
N GLN A 88 -21.61 -1.88 -1.77
CA GLN A 88 -21.32 -2.77 -2.89
C GLN A 88 -20.19 -3.75 -2.58
N ILE A 89 -19.28 -3.38 -1.67
CA ILE A 89 -18.05 -4.16 -1.40
C ILE A 89 -18.05 -4.87 -0.05
N LYS A 90 -18.95 -4.51 0.87
CA LYS A 90 -18.95 -4.99 2.27
C LYS A 90 -19.16 -6.50 2.42
N ASP A 91 -19.77 -7.15 1.43
CA ASP A 91 -20.11 -8.58 1.46
C ASP A 91 -19.16 -9.43 0.57
N ILE A 92 -18.09 -8.82 0.03
CA ILE A 92 -17.04 -9.55 -0.70
C ILE A 92 -16.22 -10.36 0.32
N ASP A 93 -16.05 -11.66 0.07
CA ASP A 93 -15.28 -12.56 0.95
C ASP A 93 -13.77 -12.33 0.82
N THR A 94 -13.34 -11.12 1.16
CA THR A 94 -11.92 -10.76 1.35
C THR A 94 -11.81 -9.55 2.28
N ASN A 95 -10.59 -9.28 2.79
CA ASN A 95 -10.37 -8.10 3.62
C ASN A 95 -10.36 -6.83 2.76
N MET A 96 -11.44 -6.04 2.82
CA MET A 96 -11.52 -4.74 2.16
C MET A 96 -10.87 -3.68 3.07
N ILE A 97 -9.72 -3.16 2.67
CA ILE A 97 -8.91 -2.21 3.45
C ILE A 97 -8.97 -0.85 2.79
N VAL A 98 -9.37 0.20 3.53
CA VAL A 98 -9.49 1.53 2.94
C VAL A 98 -8.20 2.30 3.07
N ASN A 99 -7.62 2.74 1.94
CA ASN A 99 -6.50 3.67 1.95
C ASN A 99 -7.01 5.08 2.28
N VAL A 100 -6.49 5.67 3.35
CA VAL A 100 -6.90 6.99 3.86
C VAL A 100 -5.80 8.01 3.67
N SER A 101 -6.16 9.17 3.13
CA SER A 101 -5.26 10.33 2.99
C SER A 101 -5.95 11.60 3.47
N GLY A 102 -5.18 12.61 3.89
CA GLY A 102 -5.67 13.89 4.36
C GLY A 102 -4.73 15.04 4.07
N SER A 103 -5.15 16.25 4.42
CA SER A 103 -4.34 17.48 4.28
C SER A 103 -3.89 18.01 5.66
N SER A 104 -4.49 17.55 6.74
CA SER A 104 -4.11 17.83 8.13
C SER A 104 -4.33 16.58 8.98
N PRO A 105 -3.72 16.46 10.17
CA PRO A 105 -4.00 15.36 11.10
C PRO A 105 -5.49 15.19 11.40
N GLU A 106 -6.22 16.31 11.49
CA GLU A 106 -7.67 16.33 11.73
C GLU A 106 -8.46 15.75 10.56
N ASP A 107 -8.08 16.06 9.30
CA ASP A 107 -8.69 15.48 8.09
C ASP A 107 -8.52 13.96 8.06
N TYR A 108 -7.30 13.46 8.39
CA TYR A 108 -7.03 12.03 8.49
C TYR A 108 -7.89 11.37 9.57
N ALA A 109 -7.93 11.96 10.76
CA ALA A 109 -8.66 11.42 11.91
C ALA A 109 -10.17 11.40 11.67
N GLU A 110 -10.74 12.46 11.08
CA GLU A 110 -12.16 12.52 10.76
C GLU A 110 -12.55 11.51 9.67
N CYS A 111 -11.73 11.38 8.63
CA CYS A 111 -11.93 10.39 7.57
C CYS A 111 -11.90 8.96 8.15
N ALA A 112 -10.89 8.67 8.97
CA ALA A 112 -10.72 7.37 9.62
C ALA A 112 -11.88 7.03 10.57
N ALA A 113 -12.38 8.01 11.35
CA ALA A 113 -13.50 7.81 12.25
C ALA A 113 -14.81 7.45 11.52
N ARG A 114 -15.06 8.00 10.33
CA ARG A 114 -16.22 7.62 9.51
C ARG A 114 -16.12 6.20 8.98
N ILE A 115 -14.90 5.74 8.68
CA ILE A 115 -14.64 4.38 8.24
C ILE A 115 -14.68 3.40 9.43
N ASP A 116 -14.27 3.82 10.63
CA ASP A 116 -14.35 3.01 11.85
C ASP A 116 -15.77 2.53 12.15
N ALA A 117 -16.76 3.34 11.82
CA ALA A 117 -18.18 3.03 11.99
C ALA A 117 -18.73 1.97 11.01
N LEU A 118 -17.94 1.51 10.02
CA LEU A 118 -18.38 0.54 9.01
C LEU A 118 -18.03 -0.88 9.45
N ASP A 119 -19.02 -1.78 9.58
CA ASP A 119 -18.83 -3.11 10.17
C ASP A 119 -17.80 -4.00 9.45
N ASN A 120 -17.93 -4.16 8.15
CA ASN A 120 -17.12 -5.11 7.34
C ASN A 120 -15.86 -4.49 6.72
N ILE A 121 -15.38 -3.36 7.26
CA ILE A 121 -14.08 -2.78 6.92
C ILE A 121 -13.15 -3.05 8.13
N PRO A 122 -12.26 -4.06 8.05
CA PRO A 122 -11.48 -4.49 9.21
C PRO A 122 -10.23 -3.64 9.47
N ALA A 123 -9.78 -2.87 8.46
CA ALA A 123 -8.54 -2.10 8.55
C ALA A 123 -8.57 -0.86 7.66
N ILE A 124 -7.71 0.10 7.98
CA ILE A 124 -7.30 1.17 7.06
C ILE A 124 -5.80 1.12 6.79
N GLU A 125 -5.41 1.56 5.59
CA GLU A 125 -4.02 1.89 5.24
C GLU A 125 -3.87 3.41 5.21
N LEU A 126 -3.17 3.97 6.19
CA LEU A 126 -2.97 5.41 6.33
C LEU A 126 -1.83 5.87 5.41
N ASN A 127 -2.16 6.57 4.36
CA ASN A 127 -1.19 7.07 3.38
C ASN A 127 -0.65 8.44 3.80
N ILE A 128 0.43 8.44 4.57
CA ILE A 128 1.13 9.67 5.01
C ILE A 128 2.17 10.17 4.00
N SER A 129 2.31 9.49 2.86
CA SER A 129 3.40 9.71 1.89
C SER A 129 3.05 10.71 0.79
N CYS A 130 1.84 11.27 0.78
CA CYS A 130 1.41 12.09 -0.36
C CYS A 130 2.08 13.47 -0.35
N PRO A 131 2.90 13.82 -1.38
CA PRO A 131 3.57 15.11 -1.46
C PRO A 131 2.63 16.26 -1.89
N ASN A 132 1.35 15.97 -2.15
CA ASN A 132 0.42 16.90 -2.80
C ASN A 132 -0.39 17.71 -1.80
N VAL A 133 0.27 18.46 -0.93
CA VAL A 133 -0.38 19.54 -0.19
C VAL A 133 -0.06 20.84 -0.93
N HIS A 134 -1.01 21.40 -1.69
CA HIS A 134 -0.98 22.79 -2.12
C HIS A 134 -0.87 23.64 -0.85
N ASP A 135 0.04 24.60 -0.83
CA ASP A 135 0.37 25.55 0.25
C ASP A 135 1.57 25.21 1.13
N GLY A 136 2.65 24.67 0.53
CA GLY A 136 3.96 24.63 1.18
C GLY A 136 4.12 23.58 2.29
N GLY A 137 3.15 22.66 2.42
CA GLY A 137 3.23 21.57 3.37
C GLY A 137 4.12 20.44 2.89
N MET A 138 5.16 20.13 3.65
CA MET A 138 5.89 18.88 3.48
C MET A 138 4.95 17.70 3.74
N ALA A 139 5.10 16.61 2.96
CA ALA A 139 4.38 15.38 3.24
C ALA A 139 4.65 14.93 4.69
N PHE A 140 3.59 14.61 5.44
CA PHE A 140 3.72 14.22 6.86
C PHE A 140 4.67 13.03 7.05
N GLY A 141 4.75 12.12 6.09
CA GLY A 141 5.59 10.93 6.15
C GLY A 141 7.08 11.13 5.86
N VAL A 142 7.59 12.38 5.77
CA VAL A 142 9.03 12.64 5.55
C VAL A 142 9.76 13.08 6.82
N THR A 143 9.05 13.38 7.90
CA THR A 143 9.63 13.67 9.22
C THR A 143 9.00 12.79 10.31
N VAL A 144 9.74 12.54 11.38
CA VAL A 144 9.25 11.80 12.55
C VAL A 144 8.05 12.52 13.17
N GLU A 145 8.16 13.82 13.38
CA GLU A 145 7.13 14.65 14.01
C GLU A 145 5.84 14.66 13.17
N GLY A 146 5.97 14.79 11.85
CA GLY A 146 4.82 14.78 10.92
C GLY A 146 4.11 13.43 10.95
N ALA A 147 4.85 12.33 10.86
CA ALA A 147 4.30 10.97 10.89
C ALA A 147 3.61 10.69 12.24
N SER A 148 4.28 11.00 13.37
CA SER A 148 3.72 10.85 14.71
C SER A 148 2.42 11.62 14.89
N SER A 149 2.38 12.89 14.45
CA SER A 149 1.20 13.74 14.63
C SER A 149 -0.05 13.18 13.97
N VAL A 150 0.10 12.66 12.74
CA VAL A 150 -1.01 12.06 11.99
C VAL A 150 -1.46 10.75 12.62
N VAL A 151 -0.51 9.84 12.92
CA VAL A 151 -0.84 8.51 13.47
C VAL A 151 -1.52 8.65 14.83
N LYS A 152 -1.01 9.53 15.72
CA LYS A 152 -1.61 9.82 17.01
C LYS A 152 -3.05 10.32 16.86
N ALA A 153 -3.30 11.33 16.02
CA ALA A 153 -4.62 11.87 15.81
C ALA A 153 -5.61 10.84 15.26
N VAL A 154 -5.15 9.97 14.36
CA VAL A 154 -5.96 8.87 13.82
C VAL A 154 -6.23 7.82 14.88
N ARG A 155 -5.21 7.39 15.64
CA ARG A 155 -5.37 6.34 16.66
C ARG A 155 -6.36 6.71 17.76
N GLU A 156 -6.48 7.98 18.10
CA GLU A 156 -7.47 8.49 19.07
C GLU A 156 -8.93 8.28 18.62
N ARG A 157 -9.18 8.09 17.32
CA ARG A 157 -10.52 8.02 16.72
C ARG A 157 -10.79 6.78 15.88
N TYR A 158 -9.79 5.94 15.66
CA TYR A 158 -9.87 4.71 14.88
C TYR A 158 -9.43 3.52 15.74
N HIS A 159 -10.27 2.49 15.88
CA HIS A 159 -10.10 1.42 16.87
C HIS A 159 -9.77 0.06 16.27
N LYS A 160 -9.85 -0.07 14.93
CA LYS A 160 -9.53 -1.29 14.19
C LYS A 160 -8.06 -1.32 13.77
N THR A 161 -7.66 -2.29 12.93
CA THR A 161 -6.27 -2.43 12.47
C THR A 161 -5.82 -1.22 11.65
N LEU A 162 -4.77 -0.57 12.11
CA LEU A 162 -4.16 0.61 11.51
C LEU A 162 -2.83 0.25 10.86
N ILE A 163 -2.81 0.23 9.54
CA ILE A 163 -1.60 0.07 8.72
C ILE A 163 -1.11 1.47 8.34
N VAL A 164 0.19 1.74 8.45
CA VAL A 164 0.76 3.04 8.04
C VAL A 164 1.69 2.87 6.85
N LYS A 165 1.36 3.50 5.72
CA LYS A 165 2.12 3.43 4.47
C LYS A 165 3.22 4.45 4.42
N LEU A 166 4.47 3.98 4.39
CA LEU A 166 5.68 4.79 4.48
C LEU A 166 6.20 5.24 3.12
N SER A 167 6.77 6.46 3.11
CA SER A 167 7.45 7.03 1.95
C SER A 167 8.89 6.54 1.83
N PRO A 168 9.36 6.18 0.62
CA PRO A 168 10.78 5.90 0.39
C PRO A 168 11.63 7.17 0.25
N ASN A 169 11.00 8.35 0.13
CA ASN A 169 11.66 9.62 -0.17
C ASN A 169 12.19 10.28 1.13
N VAL A 170 12.89 9.51 1.94
CA VAL A 170 13.45 9.89 3.23
C VAL A 170 14.88 9.38 3.37
N THR A 171 15.66 10.01 4.22
CA THR A 171 17.05 9.59 4.50
C THR A 171 17.08 8.27 5.28
N ASN A 172 16.24 8.14 6.30
CA ASN A 172 16.14 6.95 7.15
C ASN A 172 14.67 6.57 7.39
N ILE A 173 14.21 5.56 6.68
CA ILE A 173 12.83 5.07 6.80
C ILE A 173 12.57 4.37 8.15
N CYS A 174 13.60 3.83 8.79
CA CYS A 174 13.46 3.14 10.07
C CYS A 174 13.06 4.08 11.21
N ASP A 175 13.49 5.34 11.18
CA ASP A 175 13.11 6.31 12.19
C ASP A 175 11.63 6.66 12.10
N ILE A 176 11.11 6.80 10.88
CA ILE A 176 9.67 6.99 10.64
C ILE A 176 8.87 5.75 11.08
N ALA A 177 9.35 4.54 10.73
CA ALA A 177 8.69 3.30 11.11
C ALA A 177 8.57 3.14 12.63
N LYS A 178 9.64 3.40 13.38
CA LYS A 178 9.64 3.38 14.86
C LYS A 178 8.71 4.43 15.46
N ALA A 179 8.66 5.60 14.85
CA ALA A 179 7.78 6.68 15.30
C ALA A 179 6.31 6.32 15.18
N VAL A 180 5.89 5.77 14.03
CA VAL A 180 4.49 5.37 13.83
C VAL A 180 4.11 4.15 14.68
N GLU A 181 5.04 3.21 14.92
CA GLU A 181 4.86 2.10 15.86
C GLU A 181 4.60 2.63 17.28
N ALA A 182 5.39 3.61 17.73
CA ALA A 182 5.25 4.21 19.05
C ALA A 182 3.90 4.93 19.24
N GLU A 183 3.31 5.47 18.17
CA GLU A 183 1.99 6.13 18.19
C GLU A 183 0.82 5.15 17.98
N GLY A 184 1.08 3.84 17.93
CA GLY A 184 0.04 2.82 17.94
C GLY A 184 -0.39 2.30 16.56
N ALA A 185 0.49 2.37 15.55
CA ALA A 185 0.30 1.60 14.32
C ALA A 185 0.35 0.09 14.62
N ASP A 186 -0.58 -0.69 14.05
CA ASP A 186 -0.59 -2.15 14.17
C ASP A 186 0.30 -2.83 13.12
N SER A 187 0.62 -2.13 12.03
CA SER A 187 1.50 -2.58 10.94
C SER A 187 2.03 -1.40 10.14
N VAL A 188 3.10 -1.61 9.41
CA VAL A 188 3.60 -0.66 8.41
C VAL A 188 3.62 -1.30 7.03
N SER A 189 3.26 -0.53 5.98
CA SER A 189 3.45 -0.92 4.58
C SER A 189 4.48 -0.03 3.91
N LEU A 190 5.38 -0.59 3.11
CA LEU A 190 6.41 0.14 2.37
C LEU A 190 6.89 -0.65 1.14
N ILE A 191 7.14 0.06 0.05
CA ILE A 191 7.30 1.52 -0.09
C ILE A 191 6.16 2.12 -0.92
N ASN A 192 5.83 3.40 -0.66
CA ASN A 192 5.13 4.21 -1.65
C ASN A 192 6.10 4.48 -2.83
N THR A 193 5.70 5.29 -3.80
CA THR A 193 6.46 5.53 -5.02
C THR A 193 7.70 6.41 -4.78
N LEU A 194 8.79 6.12 -5.49
CA LEU A 194 9.99 6.95 -5.53
C LEU A 194 9.75 8.18 -6.40
N MET A 195 10.22 9.33 -5.98
CA MET A 195 10.15 10.55 -6.80
C MET A 195 11.02 10.39 -8.06
N GLY A 196 10.42 10.63 -9.22
CA GLY A 196 11.08 10.53 -10.52
C GLY A 196 10.61 11.59 -11.51
N MET A 197 11.24 11.65 -12.67
CA MET A 197 10.96 12.58 -13.75
C MET A 197 11.23 11.94 -15.12
N ALA A 198 10.47 12.32 -16.14
CA ALA A 198 10.75 12.01 -17.53
C ALA A 198 10.53 13.22 -18.43
N ILE A 199 11.34 13.37 -19.46
CA ILE A 199 11.37 14.54 -20.36
C ILE A 199 11.16 14.09 -21.81
N ASP A 200 10.26 14.77 -22.51
CA ASP A 200 10.17 14.76 -23.97
C ASP A 200 11.20 15.79 -24.51
N ILE A 201 12.29 15.30 -25.07
CA ILE A 201 13.41 16.14 -25.53
C ILE A 201 13.04 16.99 -26.74
N GLU A 202 12.12 16.51 -27.59
CA GLU A 202 11.69 17.23 -28.79
C GLU A 202 10.78 18.41 -28.40
N LYS A 203 9.86 18.19 -27.46
CA LYS A 203 8.98 19.25 -26.96
C LYS A 203 9.62 20.09 -25.86
N ARG A 204 10.75 19.66 -25.30
CA ARG A 204 11.42 20.28 -24.14
C ARG A 204 10.47 20.49 -22.96
N LYS A 205 9.67 19.46 -22.67
CA LYS A 205 8.66 19.45 -21.60
C LYS A 205 8.70 18.15 -20.82
N THR A 206 8.19 18.15 -19.60
CA THR A 206 7.96 16.93 -18.84
C THR A 206 6.86 16.09 -19.49
N LEU A 207 6.95 14.76 -19.34
CA LEU A 207 5.92 13.84 -19.82
C LEU A 207 4.64 13.91 -18.99
N LEU A 208 4.74 14.34 -17.73
CA LEU A 208 3.60 14.49 -16.82
C LEU A 208 3.12 15.95 -16.80
N SER A 209 1.88 16.16 -16.40
CA SER A 209 1.27 17.49 -16.24
C SER A 209 1.97 18.36 -15.18
N ILE A 210 2.63 17.71 -14.23
CA ILE A 210 3.53 18.32 -13.24
C ILE A 210 4.95 17.77 -13.45
N ASN A 211 5.96 18.49 -12.97
CA ASN A 211 7.36 18.19 -13.32
C ASN A 211 7.84 16.81 -12.86
N THR A 212 7.31 16.31 -11.75
CA THR A 212 7.72 15.05 -11.12
C THR A 212 6.54 14.13 -10.89
N GLY A 213 6.81 12.85 -10.74
CA GLY A 213 5.80 11.85 -10.40
C GLY A 213 6.40 10.70 -9.59
N GLY A 214 5.54 9.85 -9.08
CA GLY A 214 5.96 8.66 -8.37
C GLY A 214 6.35 7.54 -9.34
N LEU A 215 7.58 7.06 -9.27
CA LEU A 215 8.08 5.89 -9.99
C LEU A 215 7.68 4.60 -9.27
N SER A 216 7.13 3.65 -10.01
CA SER A 216 6.72 2.32 -9.55
C SER A 216 7.06 1.24 -10.59
N GLY A 217 6.80 -0.03 -10.26
CA GLY A 217 7.10 -1.18 -11.13
C GLY A 217 8.46 -1.82 -10.83
N PRO A 218 8.93 -2.79 -11.67
CA PRO A 218 10.13 -3.58 -11.39
C PRO A 218 11.39 -2.77 -11.10
N ALA A 219 11.52 -1.58 -11.67
CA ALA A 219 12.67 -0.70 -11.47
C ALA A 219 12.92 -0.33 -9.99
N VAL A 220 11.88 -0.29 -9.14
CA VAL A 220 12.03 0.10 -7.73
C VAL A 220 12.25 -1.10 -6.79
N LYS A 221 12.13 -2.35 -7.27
CA LYS A 221 12.20 -3.55 -6.43
C LYS A 221 13.45 -3.61 -5.54
N PRO A 222 14.68 -3.40 -6.02
CA PRO A 222 15.87 -3.50 -5.17
C PRO A 222 15.88 -2.48 -4.02
N VAL A 223 15.32 -1.30 -4.24
CA VAL A 223 15.21 -0.24 -3.22
C VAL A 223 14.15 -0.63 -2.19
N ALA A 224 12.98 -1.08 -2.65
CA ALA A 224 11.88 -1.51 -1.79
C ALA A 224 12.29 -2.70 -0.92
N LEU A 225 12.91 -3.72 -1.50
CA LEU A 225 13.38 -4.92 -0.80
C LEU A 225 14.37 -4.57 0.31
N ARG A 226 15.36 -3.71 0.03
CA ARG A 226 16.32 -3.23 1.04
C ARG A 226 15.60 -2.50 2.18
N MET A 227 14.66 -1.61 1.87
CA MET A 227 13.93 -0.85 2.89
C MET A 227 13.06 -1.75 3.76
N VAL A 228 12.37 -2.73 3.18
CA VAL A 228 11.59 -3.73 3.92
C VAL A 228 12.49 -4.51 4.88
N TRP A 229 13.63 -5.01 4.42
CA TRP A 229 14.60 -5.71 5.27
C TRP A 229 15.09 -4.85 6.44
N GLN A 230 15.39 -3.56 6.20
CA GLN A 230 15.82 -2.64 7.24
C GLN A 230 14.72 -2.37 8.28
N VAL A 231 13.48 -2.12 7.82
CA VAL A 231 12.34 -1.83 8.69
C VAL A 231 11.92 -3.06 9.49
N ALA A 232 11.89 -4.25 8.88
CA ALA A 232 11.56 -5.49 9.58
C ALA A 232 12.50 -5.79 10.76
N LYS A 233 13.77 -5.34 10.68
CA LYS A 233 14.72 -5.42 11.81
C LYS A 233 14.56 -4.29 12.84
N ALA A 234 13.88 -3.21 12.48
CA ALA A 234 13.80 -2.01 13.29
C ALA A 234 12.54 -1.90 14.15
N VAL A 235 11.44 -2.55 13.75
CA VAL A 235 10.13 -2.52 14.43
C VAL A 235 9.72 -3.91 14.87
N LYS A 236 8.73 -4.00 15.77
CA LYS A 236 8.15 -5.26 16.27
C LYS A 236 6.83 -5.62 15.61
N ILE A 237 6.16 -4.61 15.04
CA ILE A 237 4.88 -4.79 14.33
C ILE A 237 5.11 -5.42 12.95
N PRO A 238 4.12 -6.16 12.40
CA PRO A 238 4.21 -6.75 11.07
C PRO A 238 4.54 -5.72 9.99
N VAL A 239 5.32 -6.17 9.00
CA VAL A 239 5.71 -5.35 7.84
C VAL A 239 5.06 -5.89 6.58
N ILE A 240 4.45 -5.00 5.80
CA ILE A 240 3.89 -5.31 4.49
C ILE A 240 4.82 -4.76 3.42
N GLY A 241 5.35 -5.64 2.56
CA GLY A 241 6.29 -5.26 1.52
C GLY A 241 5.61 -4.94 0.19
N LEU A 242 5.96 -3.83 -0.45
CA LEU A 242 5.52 -3.51 -1.81
C LEU A 242 6.55 -2.70 -2.58
N GLY A 243 6.49 -2.82 -3.91
CA GLY A 243 7.38 -2.12 -4.84
C GLY A 243 8.06 -3.06 -5.81
N GLY A 244 7.51 -3.19 -7.02
CA GLY A 244 8.09 -3.95 -8.12
C GLY A 244 7.87 -5.47 -8.06
N ILE A 245 6.95 -5.95 -7.24
CA ILE A 245 6.55 -7.37 -7.18
C ILE A 245 5.71 -7.70 -8.40
N CYS A 246 6.16 -8.67 -9.21
CA CYS A 246 5.48 -9.13 -10.41
C CYS A 246 5.35 -10.66 -10.47
N THR A 247 6.13 -11.39 -9.67
CA THR A 247 6.20 -12.86 -9.68
C THR A 247 6.19 -13.40 -8.25
N ALA A 248 5.89 -14.70 -8.09
CA ALA A 248 6.00 -15.39 -6.80
C ALA A 248 7.43 -15.32 -6.24
N LYS A 249 8.45 -15.38 -7.10
CA LYS A 249 9.84 -15.22 -6.69
C LYS A 249 10.07 -13.86 -6.04
N ASP A 250 9.58 -12.78 -6.65
CA ASP A 250 9.70 -11.45 -6.06
C ASP A 250 9.04 -11.39 -4.68
N ALA A 251 7.82 -11.94 -4.56
CA ALA A 251 7.08 -11.98 -3.29
C ALA A 251 7.84 -12.74 -2.21
N ILE A 252 8.40 -13.91 -2.54
CA ILE A 252 9.20 -14.73 -1.61
C ILE A 252 10.45 -13.97 -1.15
N GLU A 253 11.12 -13.22 -2.03
CA GLU A 253 12.26 -12.37 -1.64
C GLU A 253 11.85 -11.35 -0.57
N PHE A 254 10.67 -10.70 -0.71
CA PHE A 254 10.15 -9.77 0.30
C PHE A 254 9.80 -10.46 1.62
N ILE A 255 9.17 -11.65 1.56
CA ILE A 255 8.82 -12.42 2.75
C ILE A 255 10.11 -12.85 3.48
N MET A 256 11.10 -13.36 2.78
CA MET A 256 12.40 -13.72 3.36
C MET A 256 13.14 -12.52 3.95
N ALA A 257 12.95 -11.32 3.38
CA ALA A 257 13.49 -10.07 3.93
C ALA A 257 12.77 -9.60 5.21
N GLY A 258 11.65 -10.23 5.60
CA GLY A 258 10.92 -9.95 6.82
C GLY A 258 9.50 -9.40 6.62
N ALA A 259 9.00 -9.33 5.39
CA ALA A 259 7.61 -8.97 5.16
C ALA A 259 6.67 -10.09 5.60
N THR A 260 5.65 -9.76 6.38
CA THR A 260 4.57 -10.68 6.78
C THR A 260 3.55 -10.87 5.66
N ALA A 261 3.31 -9.81 4.89
CA ALA A 261 2.44 -9.80 3.72
C ALA A 261 3.04 -8.91 2.63
N ILE A 262 2.50 -8.98 1.42
CA ILE A 262 2.95 -8.17 0.28
C ILE A 262 1.76 -7.51 -0.44
N GLU A 263 2.01 -6.34 -1.06
CA GLU A 263 1.05 -5.71 -1.95
C GLU A 263 1.57 -5.65 -3.37
N ILE A 264 0.71 -5.97 -4.34
CA ILE A 264 1.00 -5.87 -5.76
C ILE A 264 0.31 -4.62 -6.32
N GLY A 265 1.09 -3.75 -6.94
CA GLY A 265 0.62 -2.49 -7.52
C GLY A 265 0.65 -2.50 -9.04
N THR A 266 1.67 -1.91 -9.64
CA THR A 266 1.81 -1.67 -11.09
C THR A 266 1.56 -2.90 -11.95
N ALA A 267 1.91 -4.10 -11.47
CA ALA A 267 1.71 -5.35 -12.20
C ALA A 267 0.22 -5.66 -12.48
N ASN A 268 -0.72 -5.15 -11.67
CA ASN A 268 -2.16 -5.29 -11.92
C ASN A 268 -2.61 -4.63 -13.24
N PHE A 269 -1.90 -3.59 -13.71
CA PHE A 269 -2.20 -2.95 -14.99
C PHE A 269 -1.77 -3.79 -16.21
N ILE A 270 -0.82 -4.71 -16.00
CA ILE A 270 -0.29 -5.59 -17.04
C ILE A 270 -1.06 -6.92 -17.05
N ASP A 271 -1.31 -7.47 -15.86
CA ASP A 271 -1.99 -8.74 -15.68
C ASP A 271 -2.95 -8.65 -14.47
N PRO A 272 -4.25 -8.48 -14.69
CA PRO A 272 -5.25 -8.40 -13.62
C PRO A 272 -5.25 -9.60 -12.66
N ALA A 273 -4.83 -10.78 -13.12
CA ALA A 273 -4.77 -12.00 -12.33
C ALA A 273 -3.42 -12.23 -11.61
N VAL A 274 -2.49 -11.25 -11.65
CA VAL A 274 -1.15 -11.42 -11.10
C VAL A 274 -1.15 -11.76 -9.60
N THR A 275 -2.09 -11.23 -8.83
CA THR A 275 -2.22 -11.53 -7.39
C THR A 275 -2.47 -13.01 -7.14
N ILE A 276 -3.37 -13.62 -7.90
CA ILE A 276 -3.67 -15.06 -7.81
C ILE A 276 -2.47 -15.90 -8.26
N LYS A 277 -1.82 -15.53 -9.37
CA LYS A 277 -0.63 -16.22 -9.88
C LYS A 277 0.52 -16.17 -8.86
N VAL A 278 0.70 -15.04 -8.21
CA VAL A 278 1.73 -14.88 -7.15
C VAL A 278 1.37 -15.73 -5.93
N ARG A 279 0.13 -15.71 -5.46
CA ARG A 279 -0.35 -16.58 -4.37
C ARG A 279 -0.08 -18.06 -4.67
N ASP A 280 -0.50 -18.52 -5.84
CA ASP A 280 -0.35 -19.92 -6.22
C ASP A 280 1.12 -20.33 -6.36
N GLY A 281 1.95 -19.44 -6.92
CA GLY A 281 3.38 -19.68 -7.03
C GLY A 281 4.11 -19.66 -5.68
N ILE A 282 3.67 -18.88 -4.68
CA ILE A 282 4.17 -18.98 -3.31
C ILE A 282 3.85 -20.35 -2.74
N ASN A 283 2.60 -20.81 -2.88
CA ASN A 283 2.18 -22.11 -2.38
C ASN A 283 2.97 -23.26 -3.02
N GLU A 284 3.14 -23.25 -4.34
CA GLU A 284 3.95 -24.23 -5.07
C GLU A 284 5.40 -24.23 -4.58
N TRP A 285 6.00 -23.06 -4.35
CA TRP A 285 7.36 -22.96 -3.84
C TRP A 285 7.49 -23.57 -2.44
N LEU A 286 6.55 -23.27 -1.54
CA LEU A 286 6.53 -23.82 -0.18
C LEU A 286 6.42 -25.34 -0.18
N ASP A 287 5.50 -25.90 -0.97
CA ASP A 287 5.32 -27.36 -1.11
C ASP A 287 6.61 -28.02 -1.65
N ASN A 288 7.26 -27.44 -2.65
CA ASN A 288 8.51 -27.94 -3.23
C ASN A 288 9.70 -27.88 -2.27
N HIS A 289 9.65 -27.02 -1.25
CA HIS A 289 10.69 -26.87 -0.21
C HIS A 289 10.34 -27.54 1.10
N GLY A 290 9.18 -28.24 1.18
CA GLY A 290 8.75 -28.97 2.37
C GLY A 290 8.31 -28.09 3.54
N CYS A 291 8.03 -26.80 3.30
CA CYS A 291 7.49 -25.87 4.28
C CYS A 291 6.02 -26.19 4.59
N LYS A 292 5.63 -26.10 5.84
CA LYS A 292 4.23 -26.30 6.29
C LYS A 292 3.42 -25.00 6.30
N SER A 293 4.09 -23.87 6.39
CA SER A 293 3.48 -22.56 6.47
C SER A 293 4.38 -21.48 5.82
N VAL A 294 3.75 -20.46 5.23
CA VAL A 294 4.46 -19.27 4.76
C VAL A 294 5.18 -18.53 5.90
N THR A 295 4.72 -18.69 7.14
CA THR A 295 5.34 -18.07 8.30
C THR A 295 6.75 -18.62 8.59
N GLU A 296 7.09 -19.82 8.11
CA GLU A 296 8.43 -20.39 8.27
C GLU A 296 9.51 -19.65 7.49
N ILE A 297 9.11 -18.89 6.46
CA ILE A 297 10.06 -18.16 5.62
C ILE A 297 10.07 -16.65 5.87
N ILE A 298 9.25 -16.15 6.80
CA ILE A 298 9.27 -14.73 7.17
C ILE A 298 10.60 -14.42 7.88
N GLY A 299 11.39 -13.54 7.29
CA GLY A 299 12.70 -13.14 7.83
C GLY A 299 13.75 -14.26 7.80
N ALA A 300 13.57 -15.28 6.99
CA ALA A 300 14.48 -16.44 6.92
C ALA A 300 15.75 -16.16 6.08
N LEU A 301 16.07 -14.89 5.80
CA LEU A 301 17.31 -14.51 5.15
C LEU A 301 18.49 -14.77 6.11
N ASN A 302 19.41 -15.63 5.70
CA ASN A 302 20.65 -15.86 6.45
C ASN A 302 21.60 -14.69 6.17
N ASP A 303 21.89 -13.89 7.19
CA ASP A 303 22.82 -12.74 7.15
C ASP A 303 24.25 -13.17 7.49
#